data_52e83fbe2418b014a0d5a99b4b32b003
#
_entry.id   52e83fbe2418b014a0d5a99b4b32b003
#
_cell.length_a   1.000
_cell.length_b   1.000
_cell.length_c   1.000
_cell.angle_alpha   90.00
_cell.angle_beta   90.00
_cell.angle_gamma   90.00
#
_symmetry.space_group_name_H-M   'P 1'
#
loop_
_entity.id
_entity.type
_entity.pdbx_description
1 polymer ?
#
loop_
_entity_poly.entity_id
_entity_poly.type
_entity_poly.pdbx_seq_one_letter_code
_entity_poly.pdbx_strand_id
1 'polypeptide(L)'
;VVLKKLDSLLNAAEITLPDQQKHQLIGYVELLHKWNKAYNLTSVRDPLQMLVRHILDSIVVNPHLQGSRFIDVGTGPGLPGIPLAIVRPDAHFTLLDSLGKRIRFLRQVQHELGLNNIEPVQSRVEDFVAEPPFDGVISRAFASLQDMLSWCHHLPAKPEGRFYALKGVRPDDELAILPEGVILESVVRLQVPELDGERHLVILKSN
;
A
#
# COMPACT_ATOMS: atom_id res chain seq x y z
N VAL A 1 -10.73 -11.26 -20.06
CA VAL A 1 -11.76 -10.57 -19.26
C VAL A 1 -11.11 -9.66 -18.20
N VAL A 2 -10.13 -10.19 -17.44
CA VAL A 2 -9.45 -9.42 -16.40
C VAL A 2 -8.67 -8.25 -16.99
N LEU A 3 -7.91 -8.48 -18.07
CA LEU A 3 -7.15 -7.40 -18.73
C LEU A 3 -8.08 -6.32 -19.28
N LYS A 4 -9.20 -6.70 -19.89
CA LYS A 4 -10.16 -5.74 -20.41
C LYS A 4 -10.75 -4.88 -19.30
N LYS A 5 -11.08 -5.48 -18.17
CA LYS A 5 -11.59 -4.75 -17.00
C LYS A 5 -10.50 -3.81 -16.44
N LEU A 6 -9.26 -4.28 -16.35
CA LEU A 6 -8.15 -3.43 -15.88
C LEU A 6 -7.98 -2.22 -16.80
N ASP A 7 -7.98 -2.42 -18.12
CA ASP A 7 -7.87 -1.31 -19.08
C ASP A 7 -9.00 -0.30 -18.92
N SER A 8 -10.22 -0.77 -18.73
CA SER A 8 -11.38 0.10 -18.50
C SER A 8 -11.20 0.96 -17.24
N LEU A 9 -10.75 0.33 -16.14
CA LEU A 9 -10.53 1.04 -14.88
C LEU A 9 -9.39 2.05 -14.99
N LEU A 10 -8.29 1.68 -15.65
CA LEU A 10 -7.16 2.59 -15.85
C LEU A 10 -7.57 3.80 -16.70
N ASN A 11 -8.36 3.58 -17.74
CA ASN A 11 -8.88 4.68 -18.56
C ASN A 11 -9.76 5.62 -17.73
N ALA A 12 -10.65 5.06 -16.90
CA ALA A 12 -11.52 5.87 -16.05
C ALA A 12 -10.72 6.67 -15.01
N ALA A 13 -9.60 6.12 -14.54
CA ALA A 13 -8.71 6.79 -13.58
C ALA A 13 -7.67 7.70 -14.24
N GLU A 14 -7.64 7.73 -15.58
CA GLU A 14 -6.66 8.50 -16.36
C GLU A 14 -5.21 8.07 -16.03
N ILE A 15 -5.02 6.76 -15.84
CA ILE A 15 -3.70 6.16 -15.58
C ILE A 15 -3.26 5.38 -16.81
N THR A 16 -2.04 5.65 -17.26
CA THR A 16 -1.39 4.92 -18.36
C THR A 16 -0.25 4.09 -17.80
N LEU A 17 -0.27 2.78 -18.09
CA LEU A 17 0.77 1.86 -17.64
C LEU A 17 1.35 1.09 -18.82
N PRO A 18 2.67 0.76 -18.80
CA PRO A 18 3.24 -0.17 -19.75
C PRO A 18 2.59 -1.55 -19.68
N ASP A 19 2.56 -2.27 -20.79
CA ASP A 19 1.96 -3.61 -20.84
C ASP A 19 2.57 -4.57 -19.83
N GLN A 20 3.88 -4.50 -19.60
CA GLN A 20 4.55 -5.34 -18.61
C GLN A 20 3.95 -5.15 -17.21
N GLN A 21 3.71 -3.90 -16.81
CA GLN A 21 3.11 -3.60 -15.50
C GLN A 21 1.68 -4.10 -15.41
N LYS A 22 0.90 -3.95 -16.48
CA LYS A 22 -0.46 -4.51 -16.52
C LYS A 22 -0.44 -6.03 -16.34
N HIS A 23 0.46 -6.72 -17.01
CA HIS A 23 0.59 -8.17 -16.88
C HIS A 23 1.03 -8.57 -15.46
N GLN A 24 1.90 -7.80 -14.83
CA GLN A 24 2.30 -8.06 -13.44
C GLN A 24 1.13 -7.85 -12.48
N LEU A 25 0.34 -6.80 -12.66
CA LEU A 25 -0.85 -6.55 -11.84
C LEU A 25 -1.87 -7.68 -11.98
N ILE A 26 -2.11 -8.15 -13.20
CA ILE A 26 -3.01 -9.29 -13.45
C ILE A 26 -2.44 -10.56 -12.83
N GLY A 27 -1.14 -10.80 -12.98
CA GLY A 27 -0.47 -11.95 -12.36
C GLY A 27 -0.61 -11.95 -10.84
N TYR A 28 -0.50 -10.78 -10.22
CA TYR A 28 -0.72 -10.64 -8.79
C TYR A 28 -2.16 -11.01 -8.40
N VAL A 29 -3.14 -10.50 -9.12
CA VAL A 29 -4.56 -10.82 -8.87
C VAL A 29 -4.79 -12.33 -9.00
N GLU A 30 -4.23 -12.97 -10.02
CA GLU A 30 -4.38 -14.41 -10.23
C GLU A 30 -3.75 -15.21 -9.09
N LEU A 31 -2.58 -14.82 -8.63
CA LEU A 31 -1.91 -15.45 -7.48
C LEU A 31 -2.73 -15.25 -6.20
N LEU A 32 -3.20 -14.03 -5.97
CA LEU A 32 -4.01 -13.72 -4.80
C LEU A 32 -5.30 -14.54 -4.80
N HIS A 33 -5.97 -14.63 -5.94
CA HIS A 33 -7.19 -15.42 -6.08
C HIS A 33 -6.93 -16.89 -5.78
N LYS A 34 -5.85 -17.45 -6.33
CA LYS A 34 -5.46 -18.84 -6.13
C LYS A 34 -5.13 -19.14 -4.66
N TRP A 35 -4.25 -18.36 -4.05
CA TRP A 35 -3.80 -18.57 -2.68
C TRP A 35 -4.89 -18.25 -1.65
N ASN A 36 -5.79 -17.33 -1.97
CA ASN A 36 -6.86 -16.95 -1.06
C ASN A 36 -7.78 -18.12 -0.71
N LYS A 37 -7.95 -19.06 -1.63
CA LYS A 37 -8.79 -20.24 -1.41
C LYS A 37 -8.31 -21.08 -0.23
N ALA A 38 -7.00 -21.17 -0.04
CA ALA A 38 -6.40 -21.99 1.03
C ALA A 38 -6.02 -21.17 2.26
N TYR A 39 -5.67 -19.89 2.10
CA TYR A 39 -5.04 -19.10 3.17
C TYR A 39 -5.83 -17.91 3.67
N ASN A 40 -6.98 -17.60 3.07
CA ASN A 40 -7.83 -16.48 3.50
C ASN A 40 -7.05 -15.17 3.62
N LEU A 41 -6.41 -14.78 2.55
CA LEU A 41 -5.56 -13.59 2.53
C LEU A 41 -6.36 -12.29 2.42
N THR A 42 -7.54 -12.34 1.83
CA THR A 42 -8.45 -11.20 1.67
C THR A 42 -9.90 -11.68 1.70
N SER A 43 -10.80 -10.80 2.15
CA SER A 43 -12.23 -11.05 2.09
C SER A 43 -12.82 -10.90 0.68
N VAL A 44 -12.10 -10.24 -0.22
CA VAL A 44 -12.52 -10.07 -1.60
C VAL A 44 -12.20 -11.34 -2.38
N ARG A 45 -13.24 -11.99 -2.94
CA ARG A 45 -13.10 -13.29 -3.60
C ARG A 45 -13.08 -13.21 -5.12
N ASP A 46 -13.80 -12.25 -5.69
CA ASP A 46 -13.93 -12.09 -7.13
C ASP A 46 -12.71 -11.35 -7.69
N PRO A 47 -11.97 -11.94 -8.67
CA PRO A 47 -10.82 -11.27 -9.30
C PRO A 47 -11.17 -9.90 -9.91
N LEU A 48 -12.37 -9.73 -10.46
CA LEU A 48 -12.78 -8.43 -11.01
C LEU A 48 -12.95 -7.39 -9.90
N GLN A 49 -13.46 -7.79 -8.74
CA GLN A 49 -13.53 -6.90 -7.58
C GLN A 49 -12.15 -6.61 -6.98
N MET A 50 -11.22 -7.53 -7.08
CA MET A 50 -9.84 -7.29 -6.66
C MET A 50 -9.19 -6.17 -7.47
N LEU A 51 -9.52 -6.05 -8.76
CA LEU A 51 -9.02 -4.95 -9.58
C LEU A 51 -9.45 -3.59 -9.04
N VAL A 52 -10.69 -3.47 -8.58
CA VAL A 52 -11.22 -2.22 -8.02
C VAL A 52 -10.71 -1.99 -6.60
N ARG A 53 -10.94 -2.96 -5.71
CA ARG A 53 -10.77 -2.81 -4.27
C ARG A 53 -9.34 -3.00 -3.79
N HIS A 54 -8.48 -3.61 -4.62
CA HIS A 54 -7.08 -3.85 -4.28
C HIS A 54 -6.12 -3.14 -5.23
N ILE A 55 -6.30 -3.30 -6.54
CA ILE A 55 -5.33 -2.74 -7.50
C ILE A 55 -5.52 -1.23 -7.65
N LEU A 56 -6.69 -0.78 -8.10
CA LEU A 56 -6.94 0.65 -8.29
C LEU A 56 -6.87 1.42 -6.97
N ASP A 57 -7.44 0.85 -5.91
CA ASP A 57 -7.41 1.46 -4.58
C ASP A 57 -5.97 1.67 -4.07
N SER A 58 -5.02 0.87 -4.56
CA SER A 58 -3.60 1.00 -4.21
C SER A 58 -2.86 1.98 -5.12
N ILE A 59 -2.96 1.81 -6.45
CA ILE A 59 -2.12 2.57 -7.37
C ILE A 59 -2.49 4.04 -7.49
N VAL A 60 -3.70 4.43 -7.11
CA VAL A 60 -4.09 5.86 -7.07
C VAL A 60 -3.28 6.65 -6.04
N VAL A 61 -2.62 5.96 -5.11
CA VAL A 61 -1.73 6.57 -4.12
C VAL A 61 -0.40 7.00 -4.75
N ASN A 62 0.03 6.33 -5.81
CA ASN A 62 1.36 6.48 -6.38
C ASN A 62 1.78 7.92 -6.68
N PRO A 63 0.95 8.78 -7.31
CA PRO A 63 1.37 10.16 -7.62
C PRO A 63 1.69 11.01 -6.40
N HIS A 64 1.22 10.60 -5.22
CA HIS A 64 1.39 11.37 -3.98
C HIS A 64 2.62 10.94 -3.19
N LEU A 65 3.27 9.84 -3.57
CA LEU A 65 4.45 9.35 -2.86
C LEU A 65 5.70 10.11 -3.29
N GLN A 66 6.44 10.62 -2.31
CA GLN A 66 7.70 11.31 -2.53
C GLN A 66 8.86 10.47 -2.02
N GLY A 67 9.90 10.36 -2.82
CA GLY A 67 11.08 9.59 -2.46
C GLY A 67 11.18 8.28 -3.22
N SER A 68 12.07 7.40 -2.73
CA SER A 68 12.37 6.14 -3.41
C SER A 68 12.45 4.93 -2.48
N ARG A 69 12.32 5.15 -1.17
CA ARG A 69 12.42 4.07 -0.20
C ARG A 69 11.23 4.08 0.74
N PHE A 70 10.39 3.06 0.61
CA PHE A 70 9.11 2.99 1.33
C PHE A 70 8.99 1.70 2.13
N ILE A 71 8.21 1.77 3.22
CA ILE A 71 7.79 0.60 3.97
C ILE A 71 6.26 0.58 4.06
N ASP A 72 5.68 -0.58 3.78
CA ASP A 72 4.25 -0.84 3.94
C ASP A 72 4.05 -1.66 5.22
N VAL A 73 3.54 -1.04 6.26
CA VAL A 73 3.41 -1.64 7.59
C VAL A 73 2.06 -2.34 7.72
N GLY A 74 2.10 -3.61 8.09
CA GLY A 74 0.90 -4.44 8.14
C GLY A 74 0.37 -4.70 6.75
N THR A 75 1.26 -5.06 5.85
CA THR A 75 0.97 -5.14 4.41
C THR A 75 -0.07 -6.22 4.04
N GLY A 76 -0.26 -7.20 4.90
CA GLY A 76 -1.18 -8.31 4.62
C GLY A 76 -0.76 -9.10 3.38
N PRO A 77 -1.65 -9.23 2.39
CA PRO A 77 -1.29 -9.91 1.14
C PRO A 77 -0.48 -9.04 0.19
N GLY A 78 0.05 -7.90 0.66
CA GLY A 78 0.88 -7.00 -0.13
C GLY A 78 0.16 -5.74 -0.60
N LEU A 79 -0.77 -5.24 0.19
CA LEU A 79 -1.58 -4.07 -0.19
C LEU A 79 -1.36 -2.91 0.79
N PRO A 80 -1.07 -1.73 0.27
CA PRO A 80 -0.93 -1.34 -1.13
C PRO A 80 0.45 -1.60 -1.74
N GLY A 81 1.39 -2.20 -1.00
CA GLY A 81 2.81 -2.27 -1.36
C GLY A 81 3.12 -2.97 -2.68
N ILE A 82 2.50 -4.12 -2.97
CA ILE A 82 2.78 -4.86 -4.22
C ILE A 82 2.32 -4.07 -5.46
N PRO A 83 1.06 -3.62 -5.54
CA PRO A 83 0.66 -2.81 -6.68
C PRO A 83 1.50 -1.56 -6.87
N LEU A 84 1.87 -0.89 -5.76
CA LEU A 84 2.74 0.30 -5.83
C LEU A 84 4.14 -0.05 -6.35
N ALA A 85 4.71 -1.16 -5.90
CA ALA A 85 6.02 -1.60 -6.37
C ALA A 85 6.01 -1.91 -7.87
N ILE A 86 4.93 -2.49 -8.36
CA ILE A 86 4.77 -2.81 -9.78
C ILE A 86 4.77 -1.54 -10.62
N VAL A 87 4.01 -0.52 -10.21
CA VAL A 87 3.89 0.71 -11.00
C VAL A 87 5.00 1.72 -10.74
N ARG A 88 5.86 1.44 -9.77
CA ARG A 88 7.00 2.31 -9.40
C ARG A 88 8.28 1.46 -9.31
N PRO A 89 8.75 0.90 -10.42
CA PRO A 89 9.83 -0.09 -10.40
C PRO A 89 11.19 0.45 -9.96
N ASP A 90 11.38 1.75 -9.96
CA ASP A 90 12.60 2.42 -9.52
C ASP A 90 12.61 2.75 -8.02
N ALA A 91 11.52 2.49 -7.31
CA ALA A 91 11.45 2.65 -5.86
C ALA A 91 11.53 1.29 -5.16
N HIS A 92 12.00 1.29 -3.91
CA HIS A 92 12.12 0.10 -3.08
C HIS A 92 11.00 0.06 -2.05
N PHE A 93 10.36 -1.09 -1.89
CA PHE A 93 9.26 -1.30 -0.94
C PHE A 93 9.58 -2.44 0.01
N THR A 94 9.74 -2.13 1.28
CA THR A 94 9.77 -3.13 2.35
C THR A 94 8.33 -3.46 2.72
N LEU A 95 7.99 -4.74 2.71
CA LEU A 95 6.64 -5.23 2.99
C LEU A 95 6.65 -5.93 4.34
N LEU A 96 6.15 -5.28 5.37
CA LEU A 96 6.25 -5.74 6.75
C LEU A 96 4.94 -6.35 7.24
N ASP A 97 5.02 -7.56 7.77
CA ASP A 97 3.88 -8.20 8.43
C ASP A 97 4.39 -9.18 9.48
N SER A 98 3.61 -9.42 10.51
CA SER A 98 3.99 -10.34 11.58
C SER A 98 3.61 -11.80 11.30
N LEU A 99 2.73 -12.05 10.33
CA LEU A 99 2.22 -13.40 10.04
C LEU A 99 3.02 -14.11 8.95
N GLY A 100 3.57 -15.26 9.28
CA GLY A 100 4.41 -16.05 8.37
C GLY A 100 3.71 -16.48 7.09
N LYS A 101 2.40 -16.80 7.14
CA LYS A 101 1.65 -17.20 5.96
C LYS A 101 1.58 -16.07 4.91
N ARG A 102 1.48 -14.82 5.36
CA ARG A 102 1.47 -13.65 4.48
C ARG A 102 2.83 -13.45 3.84
N ILE A 103 3.89 -13.58 4.62
CA ILE A 103 5.26 -13.45 4.11
C ILE A 103 5.56 -14.53 3.06
N ARG A 104 5.11 -15.79 3.28
CA ARG A 104 5.27 -16.84 2.28
C ARG A 104 4.57 -16.49 0.97
N PHE A 105 3.37 -15.93 1.04
CA PHE A 105 2.67 -15.47 -0.15
C PHE A 105 3.43 -14.35 -0.87
N LEU A 106 3.93 -13.36 -0.13
CA LEU A 106 4.68 -12.25 -0.71
C LEU A 106 5.95 -12.72 -1.42
N ARG A 107 6.65 -13.71 -0.84
CA ARG A 107 7.83 -14.30 -1.47
C ARG A 107 7.47 -15.06 -2.75
N GLN A 108 6.33 -15.72 -2.77
CA GLN A 108 5.86 -16.38 -3.97
C GLN A 108 5.53 -15.38 -5.08
N VAL A 109 4.87 -14.28 -4.73
CA VAL A 109 4.59 -13.17 -5.66
C VAL A 109 5.89 -12.61 -6.21
N GLN A 110 6.85 -12.34 -5.34
CA GLN A 110 8.16 -11.82 -5.73
C GLN A 110 8.84 -12.72 -6.77
N HIS A 111 8.83 -14.00 -6.51
CA HIS A 111 9.47 -14.99 -7.39
C HIS A 111 8.73 -15.10 -8.73
N GLU A 112 7.43 -15.26 -8.71
CA GLU A 112 6.66 -15.50 -9.93
C GLU A 112 6.56 -14.26 -10.83
N LEU A 113 6.47 -13.07 -10.25
CA LEU A 113 6.37 -11.84 -11.03
C LEU A 113 7.72 -11.19 -11.29
N GLY A 114 8.80 -11.73 -10.74
CA GLY A 114 10.14 -11.17 -10.93
C GLY A 114 10.31 -9.79 -10.36
N LEU A 115 9.70 -9.51 -9.20
CA LEU A 115 9.79 -8.20 -8.56
C LEU A 115 11.09 -8.09 -7.76
N ASN A 116 12.01 -7.26 -8.22
CA ASN A 116 13.31 -7.06 -7.57
C ASN A 116 13.35 -5.85 -6.65
N ASN A 117 12.24 -5.13 -6.52
CA ASN A 117 12.15 -3.91 -5.72
C ASN A 117 11.26 -4.06 -4.48
N ILE A 118 10.96 -5.28 -4.07
CA ILE A 118 10.24 -5.57 -2.82
C ILE A 118 11.11 -6.41 -1.89
N GLU A 119 10.89 -6.21 -0.59
CA GLU A 119 11.56 -6.98 0.45
C GLU A 119 10.54 -7.37 1.51
N PRO A 120 9.98 -8.59 1.43
CA PRO A 120 9.08 -9.08 2.49
C PRO A 120 9.86 -9.34 3.78
N VAL A 121 9.35 -8.84 4.90
CA VAL A 121 9.98 -9.01 6.21
C VAL A 121 8.93 -9.44 7.23
N GLN A 122 9.18 -10.56 7.91
CA GLN A 122 8.36 -11.01 9.02
C GLN A 122 8.88 -10.39 10.30
N SER A 123 8.16 -9.40 10.80
CA SER A 123 8.52 -8.72 12.05
C SER A 123 7.32 -7.95 12.58
N ARG A 124 7.32 -7.73 13.89
CA ARG A 124 6.47 -6.69 14.48
C ARG A 124 7.09 -5.33 14.16
N VAL A 125 6.25 -4.33 14.00
CA VAL A 125 6.73 -2.98 13.63
C VAL A 125 7.66 -2.39 14.69
N GLU A 126 7.36 -2.62 15.97
CA GLU A 126 8.17 -2.11 17.09
C GLU A 126 9.57 -2.70 17.14
N ASP A 127 9.75 -3.90 16.58
CA ASP A 127 11.03 -4.61 16.58
C ASP A 127 11.85 -4.36 15.31
N PHE A 128 11.26 -3.69 14.32
CA PHE A 128 11.93 -3.47 13.05
C PHE A 128 12.88 -2.27 13.12
N VAL A 129 14.13 -2.46 12.70
CA VAL A 129 15.15 -1.41 12.66
C VAL A 129 15.25 -0.84 11.25
N ALA A 130 14.96 0.46 11.13
CA ALA A 130 14.99 1.16 9.85
C ALA A 130 16.38 1.73 9.55
N GLU A 131 17.22 0.94 8.85
CA GLU A 131 18.56 1.35 8.43
C GLU A 131 18.80 1.02 6.96
N PRO A 132 18.87 2.02 6.10
CA PRO A 132 18.58 3.43 6.33
C PRO A 132 17.09 3.67 6.60
N PRO A 133 16.71 4.81 7.20
CA PRO A 133 15.30 5.14 7.40
C PRO A 133 14.57 5.37 6.08
N PHE A 134 13.25 5.37 6.14
CA PHE A 134 12.39 5.39 4.95
C PHE A 134 11.97 6.82 4.57
N ASP A 135 11.82 7.04 3.28
CA ASP A 135 11.22 8.27 2.75
C ASP A 135 9.72 8.31 3.04
N GLY A 136 9.08 7.16 3.03
CA GLY A 136 7.66 7.07 3.32
C GLY A 136 7.28 5.80 4.07
N VAL A 137 6.40 5.97 5.05
CA VAL A 137 5.79 4.89 5.82
C VAL A 137 4.33 4.85 5.42
N ILE A 138 3.92 3.77 4.78
CA ILE A 138 2.58 3.61 4.22
C ILE A 138 1.84 2.57 5.05
N SER A 139 0.59 2.81 5.38
CA SER A 139 -0.24 1.79 6.02
C SER A 139 -1.72 2.06 5.86
N ARG A 140 -2.48 0.96 5.75
CA ARG A 140 -3.94 0.97 5.91
C ARG A 140 -4.36 0.05 7.06
N ALA A 141 -3.38 -0.46 7.84
CA ALA A 141 -3.62 -1.48 8.86
C ALA A 141 -4.07 -0.91 10.20
N PHE A 142 -3.84 0.38 10.46
CA PHE A 142 -4.12 0.97 11.76
C PHE A 142 -5.52 1.54 11.84
N ALA A 143 -6.17 1.31 13.00
CA ALA A 143 -7.50 1.85 13.26
C ALA A 143 -7.48 3.37 13.44
N SER A 144 -6.38 3.93 13.96
CA SER A 144 -6.26 5.37 14.19
C SER A 144 -4.90 5.91 13.75
N LEU A 145 -4.87 7.22 13.45
CA LEU A 145 -3.62 7.92 13.15
C LEU A 145 -2.68 7.91 14.35
N GLN A 146 -3.23 8.02 15.56
CA GLN A 146 -2.44 7.96 16.80
C GLN A 146 -1.69 6.65 16.93
N ASP A 147 -2.36 5.53 16.66
CA ASP A 147 -1.72 4.21 16.71
C ASP A 147 -0.61 4.08 15.68
N MET A 148 -0.87 4.52 14.44
CA MET A 148 0.14 4.50 13.39
C MET A 148 1.37 5.32 13.78
N LEU A 149 1.17 6.53 14.27
CA LEU A 149 2.26 7.42 14.68
C LEU A 149 3.03 6.84 15.87
N SER A 150 2.31 6.27 16.85
CA SER A 150 2.93 5.66 18.01
C SER A 150 3.81 4.47 17.65
N TRP A 151 3.33 3.57 16.81
CA TRP A 151 4.05 2.35 16.43
C TRP A 151 5.13 2.57 15.37
N CYS A 152 4.97 3.58 14.52
CA CYS A 152 5.81 3.78 13.33
C CYS A 152 6.76 4.98 13.42
N HIS A 153 6.81 5.69 14.56
CA HIS A 153 7.57 6.94 14.68
C HIS A 153 9.07 6.80 14.38
N HIS A 154 9.62 5.62 14.53
CA HIS A 154 11.05 5.33 14.35
C HIS A 154 11.41 4.99 12.89
N LEU A 155 10.44 4.89 12.00
CA LEU A 155 10.65 4.40 10.65
C LEU A 155 11.04 5.47 9.63
N PRO A 156 10.40 6.68 9.61
CA PRO A 156 10.72 7.65 8.57
C PRO A 156 12.02 8.38 8.83
N ALA A 157 12.69 8.75 7.75
CA ALA A 157 13.82 9.68 7.80
C ALA A 157 13.33 11.04 8.32
N LYS A 158 14.15 11.70 9.14
CA LYS A 158 13.79 13.01 9.69
C LYS A 158 14.73 14.06 9.13
N PRO A 159 14.21 15.23 8.74
CA PRO A 159 12.81 15.68 8.78
C PRO A 159 11.99 15.37 7.51
N GLU A 160 12.59 14.78 6.49
CA GLU A 160 12.00 14.69 5.15
C GLU A 160 11.02 13.53 4.95
N GLY A 161 11.07 12.50 5.81
CA GLY A 161 10.20 11.35 5.71
C GLY A 161 8.74 11.68 6.02
N ARG A 162 7.84 10.89 5.43
CA ARG A 162 6.39 11.09 5.54
C ARG A 162 5.70 9.83 6.04
N PHE A 163 4.55 10.04 6.70
CA PHE A 163 3.57 9.00 6.94
C PHE A 163 2.44 9.15 5.93
N TYR A 164 2.07 8.06 5.30
CA TYR A 164 0.99 7.98 4.32
C TYR A 164 -0.07 7.04 4.86
N ALA A 165 -1.11 7.61 5.48
CA ALA A 165 -2.18 6.83 6.09
C ALA A 165 -3.37 6.76 5.14
N LEU A 166 -3.79 5.53 4.79
CA LEU A 166 -4.94 5.32 3.94
C LEU A 166 -6.20 5.18 4.82
N LYS A 167 -7.16 6.02 4.54
CA LYS A 167 -8.43 6.09 5.28
C LYS A 167 -9.60 6.02 4.32
N GLY A 168 -10.74 5.57 4.82
CA GLY A 168 -12.00 5.65 4.09
C GLY A 168 -12.53 7.07 4.11
N VAL A 169 -13.39 7.36 5.07
CA VAL A 169 -13.93 8.71 5.29
C VAL A 169 -12.82 9.62 5.84
N ARG A 170 -12.88 10.90 5.51
CA ARG A 170 -11.93 11.89 6.04
C ARG A 170 -11.94 11.83 7.58
N PRO A 171 -10.78 11.60 8.24
CA PRO A 171 -10.73 11.38 9.68
C PRO A 171 -10.66 12.70 10.46
N ASP A 172 -11.70 13.53 10.36
CA ASP A 172 -11.69 14.89 10.95
C ASP A 172 -11.44 14.87 12.46
N ASP A 173 -12.06 13.94 13.19
CA ASP A 173 -11.87 13.83 14.63
C ASP A 173 -10.43 13.49 15.00
N GLU A 174 -9.80 12.59 14.26
CA GLU A 174 -8.40 12.21 14.48
C GLU A 174 -7.45 13.36 14.14
N LEU A 175 -7.76 14.12 13.07
CA LEU A 175 -6.95 15.26 12.65
C LEU A 175 -6.99 16.41 13.64
N ALA A 176 -8.08 16.53 14.39
CA ALA A 176 -8.24 17.58 15.40
C ALA A 176 -7.35 17.37 16.62
N ILE A 177 -6.85 16.15 16.85
CA ILE A 177 -6.10 15.78 18.04
C ILE A 177 -4.74 15.14 17.73
N LEU A 178 -4.08 15.59 16.66
CA LEU A 178 -2.75 15.08 16.31
C LEU A 178 -1.76 15.32 17.45
N PRO A 179 -0.83 14.35 17.67
CA PRO A 179 0.17 14.49 18.73
C PRO A 179 1.10 15.67 18.47
N GLU A 180 1.67 16.22 19.54
CA GLU A 180 2.70 17.23 19.44
C GLU A 180 3.89 16.70 18.64
N GLY A 181 4.48 17.56 17.80
CA GLY A 181 5.62 17.19 16.96
C GLY A 181 5.22 16.56 15.63
N VAL A 182 3.92 16.47 15.34
CA VAL A 182 3.42 15.95 14.06
C VAL A 182 2.69 17.05 13.31
N ILE A 183 3.02 17.20 12.03
CA ILE A 183 2.42 18.20 11.15
C ILE A 183 1.56 17.48 10.10
N LEU A 184 0.31 17.93 9.96
CA LEU A 184 -0.52 17.54 8.84
C LEU A 184 -0.06 18.29 7.59
N GLU A 185 0.44 17.55 6.60
CA GLU A 185 0.87 18.16 5.34
C GLU A 185 -0.31 18.29 4.38
N SER A 186 -1.11 17.22 4.25
CA SER A 186 -2.18 17.19 3.27
C SER A 186 -3.18 16.08 3.58
N VAL A 187 -4.44 16.29 3.18
CA VAL A 187 -5.46 15.25 3.11
C VAL A 187 -5.97 15.23 1.68
N VAL A 188 -5.76 14.13 0.98
CA VAL A 188 -6.13 14.01 -0.43
C VAL A 188 -7.31 13.04 -0.54
N ARG A 189 -8.38 13.49 -1.19
CA ARG A 189 -9.46 12.57 -1.57
C ARG A 189 -9.03 11.82 -2.83
N LEU A 190 -8.98 10.50 -2.73
CA LEU A 190 -8.60 9.64 -3.85
C LEU A 190 -9.84 9.24 -4.64
N GLN A 191 -9.72 9.28 -5.96
CA GLN A 191 -10.79 8.86 -6.87
C GLN A 191 -10.49 7.45 -7.38
N VAL A 192 -11.28 6.48 -6.94
CA VAL A 192 -11.13 5.07 -7.34
C VAL A 192 -12.35 4.67 -8.15
N PRO A 193 -12.19 4.42 -9.46
CA PRO A 193 -13.33 4.04 -10.30
C PRO A 193 -14.08 2.82 -9.77
N GLU A 194 -15.39 2.88 -9.75
CA GLU A 194 -16.30 1.81 -9.34
C GLU A 194 -16.22 1.41 -7.86
N LEU A 195 -15.44 2.12 -7.05
CA LEU A 195 -15.38 1.84 -5.62
C LEU A 195 -16.54 2.52 -4.89
N ASP A 196 -17.26 1.75 -4.09
CA ASP A 196 -18.25 2.31 -3.16
C ASP A 196 -17.54 2.92 -1.96
N GLY A 197 -17.98 4.12 -1.57
CA GLY A 197 -17.42 4.82 -0.42
C GLY A 197 -16.26 5.72 -0.77
N GLU A 198 -15.79 6.44 0.23
CA GLU A 198 -14.72 7.41 0.09
C GLU A 198 -13.36 6.78 0.37
N ARG A 199 -12.33 7.38 -0.21
CA ARG A 199 -10.93 7.08 0.11
C ARG A 199 -10.17 8.37 0.28
N HIS A 200 -9.40 8.44 1.36
CA HIS A 200 -8.54 9.58 1.66
C HIS A 200 -7.13 9.11 1.96
N LEU A 201 -6.16 9.90 1.52
CA LEU A 201 -4.76 9.74 1.88
C LEU A 201 -4.38 10.89 2.80
N VAL A 202 -3.98 10.56 4.03
CA VAL A 202 -3.51 11.54 4.99
C VAL A 202 -1.98 11.52 4.98
N ILE A 203 -1.37 12.67 4.70
CA ILE A 203 0.08 12.81 4.64
C ILE A 203 0.54 13.64 5.84
N LEU A 204 1.37 13.03 6.67
CA LEU A 204 1.87 13.60 7.91
C LEU A 204 3.41 13.56 7.90
N LYS A 205 4.01 14.47 8.64
CA LYS A 205 5.45 14.42 8.87
C LYS A 205 5.79 14.82 10.30
N SER A 206 6.97 14.41 10.75
CA SER A 206 7.50 14.85 12.03
C SER A 206 8.06 16.26 11.89
N ASN A 207 7.80 17.04 12.92
CA ASN A 207 8.31 18.40 13.01
C ASN A 207 9.80 18.41 13.35
#